data_141be27ba6857cc03c3d6c275709b8b7
#
_entry.id   141be27ba6857cc03c3d6c275709b8b7
#
_cell.length_a   1.000
_cell.length_b   1.000
_cell.length_c   1.000
_cell.angle_alpha   90.00
_cell.angle_beta   90.00
_cell.angle_gamma   90.00
#
_symmetry.space_group_name_H-M   'P 1'
#
loop_
_entity.id
_entity.type
_entity.pdbx_description
1 polymer ?
#
loop_
_entity_poly.entity_id
_entity_poly.type
_entity_poly.pdbx_seq_one_letter_code
_entity_poly.pdbx_strand_id
1 'polypeptide(L)'
;MSKRLVFAAGLLALTTACTEEVGLLDEDRNFGGRGGNSLEPVMDILDRTPPPANPLRNAYFGDLHVHTEYSFDAYNFGTTATPYDAYRFAQGEAIEHPAGYQIQMATPLDFYAVTDHAMFLGLALEAGDTTTPFSQYAVSQPLHNLNAEDNMGELSLVTRPANFASFIPDTLAGILSGEISEEMAIGVTRRAWADIINAAEQYNDPGHFTTFVAYEYTSSTDDVGNLHRNVVFRGADKLPAVPFSRLNSQNPEGLWDWMDTLRDQGIESLAIPHNSNGSNGQMFKLVDWAGDPMDDAYADQRMRNEPIVEITQVKGTSDTHPLLSPNDEWADFEIYKFRVGTSLHSEEKGSYVREALLNGLALEAQGVKNPYQFGFVAASDTHVAGTSDDEETYFSKAGLLDGLPERRGSVPVDTMYGLFARFLAPDTLTEVDGRTYTYGGGFESWSASGVTGVWAEENTRDAIYDAFRRKETFATSGPRMRVRFFAGHDYAPDILNSETMIEEAYAGGVAMGGELAKTDEAPQFVAWASADPRGTALQRLQIIKGWEKDGETYEQVYDVACSDGLTPDPNTHRCGDNGARVNISDCSITEGVGAAELKTVWQDPDYDPYSRAFYYVRALENPTCRWSTW
;
A
#
# COMPACT_ATOMS: atom_id res chain seq x y z
N MET A 1 19.83 -35.71 -4.34
CA MET A 1 21.04 -34.99 -3.90
C MET A 1 20.73 -33.52 -3.91
N SER A 2 20.44 -32.97 -2.75
CA SER A 2 19.95 -31.62 -2.49
C SER A 2 21.09 -30.62 -2.75
N LYS A 3 20.91 -29.70 -3.71
CA LYS A 3 21.72 -28.48 -3.78
C LYS A 3 21.11 -27.46 -2.84
N ARG A 4 21.61 -27.41 -1.62
CA ARG A 4 21.36 -26.26 -0.71
C ARG A 4 21.99 -25.04 -1.36
N LEU A 5 21.16 -24.02 -1.70
CA LEU A 5 21.63 -22.69 -2.00
C LEU A 5 22.26 -22.11 -0.72
N VAL A 6 23.57 -21.97 -0.77
CA VAL A 6 24.34 -21.25 0.25
C VAL A 6 24.29 -19.77 -0.13
N PHE A 7 23.39 -19.01 0.51
CA PHE A 7 23.50 -17.56 0.61
C PHE A 7 24.40 -17.27 1.82
N ALA A 8 25.67 -17.17 1.61
CA ALA A 8 26.59 -16.74 2.66
C ALA A 8 27.77 -15.96 2.07
N ALA A 9 27.94 -14.78 2.63
CA ALA A 9 29.16 -13.99 2.72
C ALA A 9 29.74 -13.40 1.42
N GLY A 10 29.29 -12.21 1.10
CA GLY A 10 29.94 -11.27 0.19
C GLY A 10 29.67 -9.82 0.59
N LEU A 11 29.35 -9.56 1.85
CA LEU A 11 29.01 -8.22 2.34
C LEU A 11 30.09 -7.70 3.31
N LEU A 12 31.29 -7.46 2.80
CA LEU A 12 32.29 -6.69 3.56
C LEU A 12 33.29 -6.06 2.58
N ALA A 13 32.92 -4.96 1.95
CA ALA A 13 33.83 -3.94 1.42
C ALA A 13 33.09 -2.87 0.58
N LEU A 14 32.16 -2.14 1.18
CA LEU A 14 31.62 -0.89 0.59
C LEU A 14 31.27 0.13 1.69
N THR A 15 32.14 0.26 2.70
CA THR A 15 31.97 1.30 3.73
C THR A 15 32.94 2.47 3.57
N THR A 16 33.33 2.82 2.35
CA THR A 16 34.16 4.01 2.12
C THR A 16 33.86 4.60 0.76
N ALA A 17 32.65 5.13 0.56
CA ALA A 17 32.41 6.16 -0.45
C ALA A 17 30.96 6.61 -0.37
N CYS A 18 30.56 7.39 0.60
CA CYS A 18 29.30 8.12 0.53
C CYS A 18 29.36 9.41 1.34
N THR A 19 30.26 10.32 0.95
CA THR A 19 30.01 11.75 1.01
C THR A 19 30.05 12.29 -0.42
N GLU A 20 29.41 11.59 -1.34
CA GLU A 20 29.07 12.21 -2.62
C GLU A 20 27.89 13.14 -2.36
N GLU A 21 28.04 14.42 -2.76
CA GLU A 21 26.94 15.36 -2.83
C GLU A 21 25.76 14.66 -3.52
N VAL A 22 24.58 14.71 -2.89
CA VAL A 22 23.35 14.15 -3.48
C VAL A 22 23.19 14.86 -4.83
N GLY A 23 23.37 14.12 -5.92
CA GLY A 23 23.22 14.67 -7.27
C GLY A 23 21.76 15.11 -7.47
N LEU A 24 21.57 16.36 -7.85
CA LEU A 24 20.27 16.93 -8.15
C LEU A 24 20.06 16.95 -9.66
N LEU A 25 18.81 16.87 -10.09
CA LEU A 25 18.47 17.07 -11.51
C LEU A 25 18.65 18.54 -11.87
N ASP A 26 19.31 18.82 -13.01
CA ASP A 26 19.39 20.17 -13.57
C ASP A 26 18.01 20.70 -13.93
N GLU A 27 17.81 22.03 -13.82
CA GLU A 27 16.55 22.70 -14.09
C GLU A 27 16.10 22.60 -15.57
N ASP A 28 17.03 22.32 -16.52
CA ASP A 28 16.73 22.08 -17.94
C ASP A 28 16.40 20.60 -18.19
N ARG A 29 15.19 20.20 -17.80
CA ARG A 29 14.67 18.83 -17.97
C ARG A 29 14.21 18.55 -19.40
N ASN A 30 15.11 18.29 -20.31
CA ASN A 30 14.76 17.77 -21.63
C ASN A 30 15.44 16.41 -21.83
N PHE A 31 15.00 15.42 -21.05
CA PHE A 31 15.40 14.04 -21.27
C PHE A 31 14.46 13.44 -22.30
N GLY A 32 14.98 13.09 -23.48
CA GLY A 32 14.23 12.34 -24.47
C GLY A 32 13.85 10.97 -23.90
N GLY A 33 12.77 10.93 -23.14
CA GLY A 33 12.11 9.69 -22.76
C GLY A 33 11.63 8.99 -24.03
N ARG A 34 11.41 7.68 -23.98
CA ARG A 34 10.67 6.93 -24.99
C ARG A 34 9.19 7.32 -24.99
N GLY A 35 8.87 8.59 -24.79
CA GLY A 35 7.56 9.12 -24.97
C GLY A 35 7.17 8.82 -26.41
N GLY A 36 6.38 7.75 -26.57
CA GLY A 36 5.73 7.49 -27.81
C GLY A 36 5.07 8.76 -28.26
N ASN A 37 4.98 8.92 -29.56
CA ASN A 37 4.35 9.99 -30.32
C ASN A 37 3.80 11.10 -29.44
N SER A 38 4.24 12.32 -29.63
CA SER A 38 3.63 13.52 -29.09
C SER A 38 2.11 13.46 -29.35
N LEU A 39 1.41 12.72 -28.47
CA LEU A 39 -0.02 12.82 -28.37
C LEU A 39 -0.24 14.22 -27.82
N GLU A 40 -0.87 15.04 -28.61
CA GLU A 40 -1.45 16.29 -28.13
C GLU A 40 -2.12 15.99 -26.78
N PRO A 41 -2.02 16.88 -25.77
CA PRO A 41 -2.65 16.66 -24.48
C PRO A 41 -4.10 16.25 -24.73
N VAL A 42 -4.47 15.04 -24.31
CA VAL A 42 -5.77 14.41 -24.57
C VAL A 42 -6.90 15.14 -23.84
N MET A 43 -6.58 16.09 -23.02
CA MET A 43 -7.54 17.07 -22.52
C MET A 43 -7.16 18.44 -23.04
N ASP A 44 -8.05 19.06 -23.83
CA ASP A 44 -8.26 20.48 -23.68
C ASP A 44 -8.31 20.74 -22.19
N ILE A 45 -7.23 21.27 -21.61
CA ILE A 45 -7.26 21.85 -20.28
C ILE A 45 -8.27 22.99 -20.41
N LEU A 46 -9.55 22.63 -20.31
CA LEU A 46 -10.58 23.60 -20.10
C LEU A 46 -10.07 24.43 -18.94
N ASP A 47 -10.08 25.74 -19.06
CA ASP A 47 -9.70 26.70 -18.02
C ASP A 47 -10.60 26.44 -16.78
N ARG A 48 -10.30 25.31 -16.08
CA ARG A 48 -11.04 24.84 -14.90
C ARG A 48 -10.40 25.55 -13.74
N THR A 49 -11.05 26.59 -13.28
CA THR A 49 -10.69 27.20 -12.00
C THR A 49 -10.81 26.14 -10.91
N PRO A 50 -9.72 25.84 -10.17
CA PRO A 50 -9.79 24.88 -9.09
C PRO A 50 -10.89 25.24 -8.11
N PRO A 51 -11.60 24.27 -7.51
CA PRO A 51 -12.56 24.55 -6.46
C PRO A 51 -11.87 25.33 -5.32
N PRO A 52 -12.58 26.26 -4.67
CA PRO A 52 -12.00 26.98 -3.54
C PRO A 52 -11.65 26.00 -2.41
N ALA A 53 -10.55 26.26 -1.70
CA ALA A 53 -10.15 25.48 -0.54
C ALA A 53 -11.27 25.39 0.50
N ASN A 54 -11.53 24.19 1.00
CA ASN A 54 -12.53 23.92 2.03
C ASN A 54 -11.85 23.79 3.40
N PRO A 55 -11.98 24.75 4.31
CA PRO A 55 -11.36 24.68 5.64
C PRO A 55 -11.85 23.50 6.49
N LEU A 56 -13.03 22.95 6.19
CA LEU A 56 -13.58 21.76 6.83
C LEU A 56 -13.13 20.46 6.13
N ARG A 57 -12.29 20.57 5.10
CA ARG A 57 -11.65 19.50 4.34
C ARG A 57 -12.63 18.63 3.56
N ASN A 58 -12.18 18.14 2.44
CA ASN A 58 -12.86 17.15 1.60
C ASN A 58 -12.15 15.81 1.75
N ALA A 59 -12.89 14.71 1.56
CA ALA A 59 -12.30 13.40 1.40
C ALA A 59 -11.83 13.25 -0.04
N TYR A 60 -10.53 12.97 -0.23
CA TYR A 60 -9.93 12.59 -1.49
C TYR A 60 -9.44 11.15 -1.41
N PHE A 61 -9.59 10.41 -2.52
CA PHE A 61 -9.20 9.01 -2.61
C PHE A 61 -8.12 8.80 -3.63
N GLY A 62 -7.11 8.00 -3.30
CA GLY A 62 -6.00 7.72 -4.18
C GLY A 62 -5.28 6.43 -3.90
N ASP A 63 -4.29 6.14 -4.75
CA ASP A 63 -3.41 4.99 -4.60
C ASP A 63 -1.95 5.45 -4.67
N LEU A 64 -1.17 5.05 -3.69
CA LEU A 64 0.23 5.44 -3.52
C LEU A 64 1.20 4.25 -3.69
N HIS A 65 0.75 3.17 -4.36
CA HIS A 65 1.54 1.96 -4.53
C HIS A 65 1.21 1.27 -5.87
N VAL A 66 1.91 1.70 -6.92
CA VAL A 66 1.61 1.33 -8.31
C VAL A 66 2.88 1.06 -9.09
N HIS A 67 2.92 -0.08 -9.79
CA HIS A 67 4.04 -0.50 -10.63
C HIS A 67 3.69 -0.49 -12.11
N THR A 68 4.66 -0.11 -12.93
CA THR A 68 4.56 -0.01 -14.39
C THR A 68 5.62 -0.91 -15.04
N GLU A 69 5.83 -0.75 -16.35
CA GLU A 69 6.87 -1.48 -17.08
C GLU A 69 8.30 -1.23 -16.56
N TYR A 70 8.51 -0.20 -15.73
CA TYR A 70 9.82 0.09 -15.15
C TYR A 70 10.16 -0.79 -13.94
N SER A 71 9.18 -1.41 -13.29
CA SER A 71 9.41 -2.42 -12.26
C SER A 71 9.84 -3.75 -12.90
N PHE A 72 10.93 -4.30 -12.43
CA PHE A 72 11.52 -5.52 -13.02
C PHE A 72 10.58 -6.74 -12.97
N ASP A 73 9.74 -6.85 -11.95
CA ASP A 73 8.77 -7.92 -11.79
C ASP A 73 7.50 -7.67 -12.62
N ALA A 74 6.96 -6.46 -12.63
CA ALA A 74 5.84 -6.09 -13.49
C ALA A 74 6.17 -6.37 -14.97
N TYR A 75 7.34 -5.90 -15.43
CA TYR A 75 7.82 -6.19 -16.79
C TYR A 75 7.96 -7.68 -17.05
N ASN A 76 8.57 -8.43 -16.10
CA ASN A 76 8.78 -9.87 -16.27
C ASN A 76 7.46 -10.64 -16.40
N PHE A 77 6.38 -10.16 -15.76
CA PHE A 77 5.05 -10.78 -15.84
C PHE A 77 4.12 -10.13 -16.85
N GLY A 78 4.67 -9.37 -17.81
CA GLY A 78 3.99 -8.99 -19.03
C GLY A 78 3.50 -7.54 -19.08
N THR A 79 3.73 -6.75 -18.05
CA THR A 79 3.29 -5.36 -18.03
C THR A 79 4.12 -4.51 -18.98
N THR A 80 3.42 -3.84 -19.89
CA THR A 80 3.96 -2.86 -20.84
C THR A 80 3.31 -1.50 -20.66
N ALA A 81 2.42 -1.37 -19.68
CA ALA A 81 1.81 -0.10 -19.34
C ALA A 81 2.86 0.84 -18.72
N THR A 82 2.91 2.04 -19.26
CA THR A 82 3.84 3.10 -18.88
C THR A 82 3.33 3.89 -17.65
N PRO A 83 4.16 4.74 -17.01
CA PRO A 83 3.69 5.69 -16.01
C PRO A 83 2.55 6.60 -16.51
N TYR A 84 2.56 6.95 -17.80
CA TYR A 84 1.49 7.74 -18.43
C TYR A 84 0.18 6.96 -18.49
N ASP A 85 0.22 5.67 -18.81
CA ASP A 85 -0.95 4.80 -18.81
C ASP A 85 -1.55 4.67 -17.40
N ALA A 86 -0.70 4.57 -16.38
CA ALA A 86 -1.11 4.51 -14.98
C ALA A 86 -1.91 5.76 -14.59
N TYR A 87 -1.45 6.95 -14.93
CA TYR A 87 -2.19 8.18 -14.64
C TYR A 87 -3.48 8.32 -15.45
N ARG A 88 -3.50 7.87 -16.73
CA ARG A 88 -4.74 7.83 -17.52
C ARG A 88 -5.78 6.88 -16.91
N PHE A 89 -5.33 5.70 -16.48
CA PHE A 89 -6.20 4.74 -15.79
C PHE A 89 -6.80 5.34 -14.53
N ALA A 90 -5.99 5.98 -13.68
CA ALA A 90 -6.46 6.62 -12.44
C ALA A 90 -7.50 7.71 -12.69
N GLN A 91 -7.45 8.38 -13.85
CA GLN A 91 -8.44 9.36 -14.31
C GLN A 91 -9.67 8.71 -14.98
N GLY A 92 -9.75 7.37 -15.03
CA GLY A 92 -10.90 6.63 -15.54
C GLY A 92 -10.81 6.25 -17.02
N GLU A 93 -9.65 6.38 -17.69
CA GLU A 93 -9.46 5.85 -19.02
C GLU A 93 -9.19 4.34 -19.00
N ALA A 94 -9.59 3.65 -20.05
CA ALA A 94 -9.27 2.24 -20.22
C ALA A 94 -7.82 2.06 -20.67
N ILE A 95 -7.12 1.09 -20.09
CA ILE A 95 -5.79 0.66 -20.53
C ILE A 95 -5.78 -0.85 -20.80
N GLU A 96 -4.76 -1.32 -21.52
CA GLU A 96 -4.65 -2.73 -21.87
C GLU A 96 -3.97 -3.52 -20.75
N HIS A 97 -4.62 -4.62 -20.34
CA HIS A 97 -4.07 -5.58 -19.39
C HIS A 97 -3.15 -6.59 -20.12
N PRO A 98 -2.03 -7.05 -19.52
CA PRO A 98 -1.11 -8.03 -20.13
C PRO A 98 -1.78 -9.30 -20.66
N ALA A 99 -2.89 -9.71 -20.09
CA ALA A 99 -3.66 -10.88 -20.56
C ALA A 99 -4.56 -10.62 -21.78
N GLY A 100 -4.49 -9.43 -22.41
CA GLY A 100 -5.15 -9.12 -23.68
C GLY A 100 -6.60 -8.66 -23.56
N TYR A 101 -6.99 -8.03 -22.46
CA TYR A 101 -8.27 -7.36 -22.28
C TYR A 101 -8.07 -5.95 -21.72
N GLN A 102 -9.09 -5.12 -21.84
CA GLN A 102 -9.04 -3.77 -21.28
C GLN A 102 -9.52 -3.74 -19.84
N ILE A 103 -8.86 -2.93 -19.02
CA ILE A 103 -9.25 -2.62 -17.65
C ILE A 103 -9.54 -1.13 -17.52
N GLN A 104 -10.50 -0.78 -16.67
CA GLN A 104 -10.95 0.60 -16.48
C GLN A 104 -11.51 0.76 -15.07
N MET A 105 -11.17 1.86 -14.40
CA MET A 105 -11.80 2.20 -13.12
C MET A 105 -13.26 2.64 -13.30
N ALA A 106 -14.11 2.15 -12.43
CA ALA A 106 -15.50 2.55 -12.43
C ALA A 106 -15.72 3.98 -11.88
N THR A 107 -14.83 4.45 -11.01
CA THR A 107 -14.81 5.82 -10.46
C THR A 107 -13.36 6.31 -10.44
N PRO A 108 -13.02 7.41 -11.13
CA PRO A 108 -11.67 7.97 -11.09
C PRO A 108 -11.18 8.24 -9.67
N LEU A 109 -9.86 8.20 -9.48
CA LEU A 109 -9.19 8.59 -8.24
C LEU A 109 -8.94 10.11 -8.24
N ASP A 110 -8.76 10.68 -7.05
CA ASP A 110 -8.44 12.10 -6.88
C ASP A 110 -6.93 12.35 -6.90
N PHE A 111 -6.13 11.35 -6.49
CA PHE A 111 -4.67 11.42 -6.54
C PHE A 111 -4.04 10.05 -6.80
N TYR A 112 -2.80 10.05 -7.32
CA TYR A 112 -2.10 8.82 -7.69
C TYR A 112 -0.59 8.99 -7.63
N ALA A 113 0.14 7.90 -7.36
CA ALA A 113 1.59 7.89 -7.43
C ALA A 113 2.10 6.59 -8.06
N VAL A 114 2.88 6.69 -9.11
CA VAL A 114 3.69 5.57 -9.62
C VAL A 114 4.88 5.39 -8.69
N THR A 115 5.06 4.16 -8.21
CA THR A 115 6.06 3.78 -7.20
C THR A 115 6.90 2.59 -7.66
N ASP A 116 7.37 2.60 -8.89
CA ASP A 116 8.21 1.53 -9.41
C ASP A 116 9.43 1.27 -8.50
N HIS A 117 9.86 0.00 -8.44
CA HIS A 117 11.00 -0.43 -7.64
C HIS A 117 12.27 0.35 -8.00
N ALA A 118 12.86 1.07 -7.04
CA ALA A 118 14.14 1.79 -7.26
C ALA A 118 15.30 0.84 -7.57
N MET A 119 15.27 -0.38 -7.02
CA MET A 119 16.24 -1.41 -7.35
C MET A 119 16.02 -1.90 -8.78
N PHE A 120 17.04 -1.75 -9.64
CA PHE A 120 16.99 -2.13 -11.06
C PHE A 120 15.90 -1.43 -11.89
N LEU A 121 15.54 -0.19 -11.51
CA LEU A 121 14.53 0.61 -12.18
C LEU A 121 14.80 0.71 -13.69
N GLY A 122 13.87 0.21 -14.51
CA GLY A 122 13.96 0.19 -15.97
C GLY A 122 14.91 -0.84 -16.58
N LEU A 123 15.72 -1.56 -15.77
CA LEU A 123 16.73 -2.49 -16.31
C LEU A 123 16.10 -3.71 -17.00
N ALA A 124 14.97 -4.22 -16.52
CA ALA A 124 14.29 -5.34 -17.16
C ALA A 124 13.72 -4.95 -18.53
N LEU A 125 13.17 -3.76 -18.66
CA LEU A 125 12.70 -3.19 -19.93
C LEU A 125 13.86 -3.03 -20.93
N GLU A 126 14.98 -2.44 -20.49
CA GLU A 126 16.19 -2.29 -21.32
C GLU A 126 16.79 -3.64 -21.71
N ALA A 127 16.74 -4.66 -20.83
CA ALA A 127 17.17 -6.02 -21.15
C ALA A 127 16.29 -6.66 -22.23
N GLY A 128 14.98 -6.39 -22.21
CA GLY A 128 14.02 -6.96 -23.15
C GLY A 128 14.13 -6.40 -24.57
N ASP A 129 14.56 -5.14 -24.71
CA ASP A 129 14.74 -4.48 -26.00
C ASP A 129 16.11 -4.80 -26.60
N THR A 130 16.17 -5.69 -27.57
CA THR A 130 17.41 -6.17 -28.21
C THR A 130 18.25 -5.08 -28.91
N THR A 131 17.74 -3.87 -29.00
CA THR A 131 18.44 -2.72 -29.63
C THR A 131 19.27 -1.92 -28.61
N THR A 132 19.08 -2.13 -27.32
CA THR A 132 19.78 -1.39 -26.25
C THR A 132 21.17 -1.93 -25.97
N PRO A 133 22.08 -1.09 -25.44
CA PRO A 133 23.39 -1.57 -24.98
C PRO A 133 23.27 -2.58 -23.81
N PHE A 134 22.32 -2.41 -22.90
CA PHE A 134 22.14 -3.30 -21.75
C PHE A 134 21.69 -4.70 -22.20
N SER A 135 20.90 -4.81 -23.27
CA SER A 135 20.47 -6.10 -23.82
C SER A 135 21.62 -7.01 -24.29
N GLN A 136 22.81 -6.46 -24.50
CA GLN A 136 23.98 -7.23 -24.95
C GLN A 136 24.64 -8.06 -23.84
N TYR A 137 24.32 -7.79 -22.57
CA TYR A 137 24.82 -8.61 -21.47
C TYR A 137 24.13 -9.98 -21.42
N ALA A 138 24.85 -10.99 -20.95
CA ALA A 138 24.33 -12.35 -20.85
C ALA A 138 23.05 -12.45 -20.01
N VAL A 139 22.96 -11.68 -18.94
CA VAL A 139 21.80 -11.62 -18.02
C VAL A 139 20.53 -11.15 -18.73
N SER A 140 20.65 -10.41 -19.82
CA SER A 140 19.51 -9.88 -20.57
C SER A 140 18.89 -10.89 -21.54
N GLN A 141 19.63 -11.92 -21.96
CA GLN A 141 19.18 -12.87 -22.98
C GLN A 141 17.83 -13.55 -22.67
N PRO A 142 17.53 -13.97 -21.43
CA PRO A 142 16.23 -14.56 -21.10
C PRO A 142 15.04 -13.59 -21.22
N LEU A 143 15.30 -12.27 -21.26
CA LEU A 143 14.29 -11.23 -21.35
C LEU A 143 14.10 -10.71 -22.78
N HIS A 144 14.95 -11.11 -23.76
CA HIS A 144 14.86 -10.63 -25.12
C HIS A 144 13.45 -10.82 -25.72
N ASN A 145 12.82 -9.75 -26.14
CA ASN A 145 11.46 -9.73 -26.69
C ASN A 145 10.41 -10.42 -25.77
N LEU A 146 10.64 -10.42 -24.46
CA LEU A 146 9.80 -11.15 -23.51
C LEU A 146 8.34 -10.72 -23.61
N ASN A 147 8.07 -9.44 -23.83
CA ASN A 147 6.74 -8.84 -23.95
C ASN A 147 6.37 -8.48 -25.40
N ALA A 148 7.01 -9.10 -26.41
CA ALA A 148 6.55 -9.04 -27.78
C ALA A 148 5.20 -9.76 -27.94
N GLU A 149 4.34 -9.29 -28.84
CA GLU A 149 2.96 -9.77 -29.04
C GLU A 149 2.88 -11.30 -29.22
N ASP A 150 3.82 -11.89 -29.94
CA ASP A 150 3.91 -13.34 -30.19
C ASP A 150 4.45 -14.13 -28.98
N ASN A 151 4.92 -13.45 -27.92
CA ASN A 151 5.48 -14.05 -26.70
C ASN A 151 4.63 -13.78 -25.44
N MET A 152 3.42 -13.28 -25.59
CA MET A 152 2.48 -13.03 -24.48
C MET A 152 1.52 -14.20 -24.22
N GLY A 153 1.64 -15.30 -25.00
CA GLY A 153 0.79 -16.49 -24.87
C GLY A 153 1.07 -17.34 -23.64
N GLU A 154 0.20 -18.31 -23.39
CA GLU A 154 0.25 -19.23 -22.22
C GLU A 154 1.59 -19.95 -22.03
N LEU A 155 2.29 -20.28 -23.12
CA LEU A 155 3.58 -20.97 -23.07
C LEU A 155 4.70 -20.10 -22.47
N SER A 156 4.61 -18.79 -22.60
CA SER A 156 5.61 -17.87 -22.05
C SER A 156 5.62 -17.87 -20.51
N LEU A 157 4.52 -18.20 -19.88
CA LEU A 157 4.41 -18.31 -18.42
C LEU A 157 5.32 -19.37 -17.80
N VAL A 158 5.67 -20.40 -18.58
CA VAL A 158 6.53 -21.48 -18.08
C VAL A 158 7.95 -20.97 -17.77
N THR A 159 8.45 -19.99 -18.52
CA THR A 159 9.82 -19.48 -18.37
C THR A 159 9.91 -18.23 -17.50
N ARG A 160 8.84 -17.41 -17.42
CA ARG A 160 8.85 -16.12 -16.69
C ARG A 160 9.22 -16.24 -15.20
N PRO A 161 8.71 -17.19 -14.41
CA PRO A 161 9.14 -17.34 -13.01
C PRO A 161 10.63 -17.67 -12.86
N ALA A 162 11.20 -18.46 -13.78
CA ALA A 162 12.63 -18.78 -13.77
C ALA A 162 13.46 -17.55 -14.17
N ASN A 163 13.03 -16.80 -15.18
CA ASN A 163 13.67 -15.56 -15.61
C ASN A 163 13.66 -14.53 -14.48
N PHE A 164 12.52 -14.36 -13.81
CA PHE A 164 12.40 -13.48 -12.64
C PHE A 164 13.37 -13.89 -11.51
N ALA A 165 13.40 -15.17 -11.16
CA ALA A 165 14.23 -15.68 -10.08
C ALA A 165 15.75 -15.55 -10.35
N SER A 166 16.17 -15.56 -11.63
CA SER A 166 17.57 -15.41 -12.00
C SER A 166 18.00 -13.97 -12.25
N PHE A 167 17.11 -13.12 -12.76
CA PHE A 167 17.46 -11.75 -13.17
C PHE A 167 18.06 -10.90 -12.05
N ILE A 168 17.46 -10.93 -10.86
CA ILE A 168 17.93 -10.13 -9.71
C ILE A 168 19.34 -10.55 -9.27
N PRO A 169 19.60 -11.83 -8.90
CA PRO A 169 20.91 -12.23 -8.41
C PRO A 169 21.98 -12.16 -9.51
N ASP A 170 21.66 -12.49 -10.76
CA ASP A 170 22.61 -12.48 -11.85
C ASP A 170 23.01 -11.04 -12.24
N THR A 171 22.05 -10.09 -12.25
CA THR A 171 22.33 -8.67 -12.47
C THR A 171 23.21 -8.10 -11.37
N LEU A 172 22.89 -8.40 -10.10
CA LEU A 172 23.70 -7.95 -8.97
C LEU A 172 25.13 -8.52 -9.05
N ALA A 173 25.27 -9.81 -9.33
CA ALA A 173 26.57 -10.46 -9.48
C ALA A 173 27.37 -9.85 -10.64
N GLY A 174 26.71 -9.56 -11.77
CA GLY A 174 27.33 -8.91 -12.93
C GLY A 174 27.85 -7.51 -12.63
N ILE A 175 27.10 -6.71 -11.89
CA ILE A 175 27.52 -5.37 -11.44
C ILE A 175 28.72 -5.48 -10.47
N LEU A 176 28.62 -6.34 -9.45
CA LEU A 176 29.67 -6.51 -8.45
C LEU A 176 30.97 -7.07 -9.03
N SER A 177 30.91 -7.91 -10.06
CA SER A 177 32.10 -8.43 -10.76
C SER A 177 32.69 -7.43 -11.78
N GLY A 178 31.97 -6.36 -12.13
CA GLY A 178 32.32 -5.44 -13.19
C GLY A 178 32.07 -5.98 -14.60
N GLU A 179 31.38 -7.09 -14.75
CA GLU A 179 30.90 -7.60 -16.05
C GLU A 179 29.84 -6.67 -16.62
N ILE A 180 28.93 -6.17 -15.77
CA ILE A 180 27.96 -5.14 -16.09
C ILE A 180 28.49 -3.80 -15.62
N SER A 181 28.54 -2.81 -16.51
CA SER A 181 28.94 -1.45 -16.14
C SER A 181 27.93 -0.82 -15.18
N GLU A 182 28.40 -0.46 -13.99
CA GLU A 182 27.61 0.25 -13.00
C GLU A 182 27.09 1.60 -13.55
N GLU A 183 27.95 2.36 -14.25
CA GLU A 183 27.57 3.64 -14.90
C GLU A 183 26.43 3.43 -15.91
N MET A 184 26.44 2.34 -16.66
CA MET A 184 25.34 2.01 -17.59
C MET A 184 24.06 1.69 -16.83
N ALA A 185 24.11 0.90 -15.77
CA ALA A 185 22.94 0.55 -14.95
C ALA A 185 22.34 1.82 -14.28
N ILE A 186 23.20 2.68 -13.72
CA ILE A 186 22.78 3.99 -13.17
C ILE A 186 22.19 4.87 -14.27
N GLY A 187 22.77 4.88 -15.48
CA GLY A 187 22.25 5.62 -16.62
C GLY A 187 20.84 5.19 -17.02
N VAL A 188 20.53 3.89 -16.99
CA VAL A 188 19.18 3.37 -17.23
C VAL A 188 18.22 3.83 -16.13
N THR A 189 18.60 3.63 -14.87
CA THR A 189 17.82 4.08 -13.70
C THR A 189 17.49 5.57 -13.79
N ARG A 190 18.48 6.40 -14.14
CA ARG A 190 18.29 7.86 -14.26
C ARG A 190 17.27 8.21 -15.36
N ARG A 191 17.29 7.53 -16.50
CA ARG A 191 16.32 7.76 -17.59
C ARG A 191 14.90 7.36 -17.19
N ALA A 192 14.74 6.17 -16.60
CA ALA A 192 13.45 5.70 -16.12
C ALA A 192 12.88 6.62 -15.02
N TRP A 193 13.73 7.03 -14.08
CA TRP A 193 13.35 7.97 -13.04
C TRP A 193 12.91 9.33 -13.58
N ALA A 194 13.65 9.89 -14.54
CA ALA A 194 13.27 11.13 -15.21
C ALA A 194 11.94 11.02 -15.95
N ASP A 195 11.64 9.85 -16.55
CA ASP A 195 10.37 9.62 -17.24
C ASP A 195 9.19 9.49 -16.26
N ILE A 196 9.37 8.83 -15.12
CA ILE A 196 8.37 8.81 -14.02
C ILE A 196 8.07 10.25 -13.55
N ILE A 197 9.10 11.08 -13.34
CA ILE A 197 8.92 12.49 -12.96
C ILE A 197 8.13 13.23 -14.04
N ASN A 198 8.50 13.07 -15.30
CA ASN A 198 7.83 13.74 -16.41
C ASN A 198 6.35 13.33 -16.51
N ALA A 199 6.05 12.04 -16.35
CA ALA A 199 4.67 11.56 -16.33
C ALA A 199 3.87 12.17 -15.19
N ALA A 200 4.44 12.19 -13.96
CA ALA A 200 3.81 12.81 -12.81
C ALA A 200 3.54 14.30 -13.01
N GLU A 201 4.48 15.04 -13.60
CA GLU A 201 4.30 16.47 -13.90
C GLU A 201 3.27 16.72 -15.00
N GLN A 202 3.25 15.89 -16.03
CA GLN A 202 2.32 16.02 -17.15
C GLN A 202 0.85 15.85 -16.73
N TYR A 203 0.58 14.94 -15.78
CA TYR A 203 -0.78 14.64 -15.36
C TYR A 203 -1.21 15.35 -14.07
N ASN A 204 -0.34 16.16 -13.47
CA ASN A 204 -0.71 16.93 -12.29
C ASN A 204 -1.62 18.11 -12.67
N ASP A 205 -2.90 18.01 -12.31
CA ASP A 205 -3.93 19.05 -12.54
C ASP A 205 -4.48 19.51 -11.17
N PRO A 206 -3.82 20.49 -10.51
CA PRO A 206 -4.20 20.94 -9.16
C PRO A 206 -5.67 21.37 -9.07
N GLY A 207 -6.37 20.84 -8.09
CA GLY A 207 -7.80 21.04 -7.89
C GLY A 207 -8.69 19.96 -8.49
N HIS A 208 -8.18 19.11 -9.38
CA HIS A 208 -8.92 18.05 -10.05
C HIS A 208 -8.26 16.68 -9.91
N PHE A 209 -6.98 16.57 -10.20
CA PHE A 209 -6.22 15.34 -10.08
C PHE A 209 -4.78 15.63 -9.65
N THR A 210 -4.39 15.10 -8.51
CA THR A 210 -3.04 15.27 -7.98
C THR A 210 -2.18 14.05 -8.23
N THR A 211 -1.00 14.24 -8.80
CA THR A 211 0.03 13.21 -8.91
C THR A 211 1.18 13.48 -7.96
N PHE A 212 1.80 12.44 -7.41
CA PHE A 212 3.03 12.56 -6.65
C PHE A 212 4.19 11.92 -7.41
N VAL A 213 5.36 12.52 -7.31
CA VAL A 213 6.61 11.86 -7.67
C VAL A 213 6.97 10.91 -6.54
N ALA A 214 7.13 9.63 -6.85
CA ALA A 214 7.36 8.60 -5.86
C ALA A 214 8.13 7.41 -6.44
N TYR A 215 8.61 6.54 -5.56
CA TYR A 215 9.24 5.26 -5.92
C TYR A 215 9.17 4.29 -4.74
N GLU A 216 9.37 3.01 -4.99
CA GLU A 216 9.47 2.03 -3.93
C GLU A 216 10.93 1.70 -3.57
N TYR A 217 11.27 1.93 -2.31
CA TYR A 217 12.48 1.35 -1.68
C TYR A 217 12.19 -0.11 -1.32
N THR A 218 12.64 -1.02 -2.17
CA THR A 218 12.42 -2.46 -2.08
C THR A 218 13.57 -3.11 -1.34
N SER A 219 13.43 -3.36 -0.04
CA SER A 219 14.43 -4.02 0.79
C SER A 219 13.85 -5.18 1.58
N SER A 220 14.73 -6.09 2.00
CA SER A 220 14.38 -7.24 2.83
C SER A 220 15.57 -7.66 3.67
N THR A 221 15.31 -8.33 4.78
CA THR A 221 16.34 -8.98 5.60
C THR A 221 16.92 -10.21 4.89
N ASP A 222 18.02 -10.77 5.42
CA ASP A 222 18.67 -11.98 4.87
C ASP A 222 17.74 -13.21 4.87
N ASP A 223 16.76 -13.24 5.78
CA ASP A 223 15.73 -14.27 5.87
C ASP A 223 14.46 -13.92 5.06
N VAL A 224 14.58 -12.96 4.12
CA VAL A 224 13.54 -12.47 3.21
C VAL A 224 12.31 -11.87 3.91
N GLY A 225 12.49 -11.32 5.11
CA GLY A 225 11.48 -10.49 5.77
C GLY A 225 11.32 -9.15 5.04
N ASN A 226 10.09 -8.79 4.68
CA ASN A 226 9.80 -7.59 3.91
C ASN A 226 10.10 -6.30 4.69
N LEU A 227 10.82 -5.36 4.06
CA LEU A 227 11.14 -4.04 4.58
C LEU A 227 10.88 -2.93 3.55
N HIS A 228 9.91 -3.11 2.66
CA HIS A 228 9.59 -2.17 1.59
C HIS A 228 8.94 -0.89 2.12
N ARG A 229 9.20 0.24 1.43
CA ARG A 229 8.61 1.57 1.69
C ARG A 229 8.38 2.31 0.38
N ASN A 230 7.21 2.88 0.21
CA ASN A 230 7.00 3.86 -0.85
C ASN A 230 7.49 5.22 -0.37
N VAL A 231 8.41 5.82 -1.10
CA VAL A 231 8.93 7.16 -0.83
C VAL A 231 8.19 8.15 -1.71
N VAL A 232 7.51 9.11 -1.08
CA VAL A 232 6.66 10.11 -1.74
C VAL A 232 7.25 11.50 -1.50
N PHE A 233 7.53 12.23 -2.57
CA PHE A 233 8.03 13.60 -2.50
C PHE A 233 6.89 14.61 -2.46
N ARG A 234 7.05 15.67 -1.67
CA ARG A 234 6.07 16.76 -1.57
C ARG A 234 5.93 17.53 -2.89
N GLY A 235 7.04 17.79 -3.55
CA GLY A 235 7.10 18.58 -4.79
C GLY A 235 7.98 17.93 -5.83
N ALA A 236 8.05 18.55 -7.00
CA ALA A 236 8.84 18.06 -8.12
C ALA A 236 9.90 19.05 -8.63
N ASP A 237 9.97 20.25 -8.05
CA ASP A 237 10.91 21.32 -8.49
C ASP A 237 12.37 20.94 -8.29
N LYS A 238 12.64 20.18 -7.24
CA LYS A 238 13.98 19.74 -6.87
C LYS A 238 13.92 18.29 -6.39
N LEU A 239 14.61 17.41 -7.09
CA LEU A 239 14.60 15.98 -6.84
C LEU A 239 16.00 15.37 -6.98
N PRO A 240 16.27 14.21 -6.33
CA PRO A 240 17.53 13.50 -6.53
C PRO A 240 17.62 12.97 -7.97
N ALA A 241 18.83 12.89 -8.51
CA ALA A 241 19.08 12.42 -9.87
C ALA A 241 18.75 10.92 -10.08
N VAL A 242 18.76 10.15 -9.00
CA VAL A 242 18.35 8.74 -8.94
C VAL A 242 17.67 8.45 -7.59
N PRO A 243 16.71 7.53 -7.53
CA PRO A 243 16.09 7.13 -6.27
C PRO A 243 17.07 6.32 -5.41
N PHE A 244 16.94 6.44 -4.08
CA PHE A 244 17.69 5.61 -3.13
C PHE A 244 17.11 4.19 -3.09
N SER A 245 17.96 3.18 -3.20
CA SER A 245 17.54 1.79 -3.25
C SER A 245 18.27 0.93 -2.21
N ARG A 246 17.88 -0.34 -2.09
CA ARG A 246 18.62 -1.31 -1.25
C ARG A 246 20.08 -1.51 -1.69
N LEU A 247 20.44 -1.13 -2.93
CA LEU A 247 21.83 -1.18 -3.40
C LEU A 247 22.70 -0.10 -2.69
N ASN A 248 22.08 0.97 -2.19
CA ASN A 248 22.73 1.98 -1.35
C ASN A 248 22.75 1.54 0.12
N SER A 249 21.65 1.03 0.64
CA SER A 249 21.53 0.45 1.97
C SER A 249 20.42 -0.58 2.03
N GLN A 250 20.66 -1.73 2.63
CA GLN A 250 19.64 -2.72 2.96
C GLN A 250 18.85 -2.31 4.21
N ASN A 251 19.48 -1.53 5.09
CA ASN A 251 18.91 -1.01 6.32
C ASN A 251 18.02 0.20 6.04
N PRO A 252 16.73 0.19 6.43
CA PRO A 252 15.83 1.33 6.30
C PRO A 252 16.29 2.60 7.02
N GLU A 253 17.08 2.49 8.09
CA GLU A 253 17.67 3.66 8.77
C GLU A 253 18.58 4.44 7.83
N GLY A 254 19.30 3.76 6.93
CA GLY A 254 20.08 4.41 5.87
C GLY A 254 19.23 5.18 4.86
N LEU A 255 17.99 4.70 4.59
CA LEU A 255 17.02 5.47 3.81
C LEU A 255 16.60 6.74 4.57
N TRP A 256 16.32 6.65 5.87
CA TRP A 256 15.95 7.82 6.67
C TRP A 256 17.08 8.86 6.76
N ASP A 257 18.34 8.43 6.90
CA ASP A 257 19.50 9.31 6.86
C ASP A 257 19.62 10.07 5.54
N TRP A 258 19.37 9.37 4.43
CA TRP A 258 19.34 9.98 3.11
C TRP A 258 18.17 10.96 2.96
N MET A 259 16.97 10.63 3.42
CA MET A 259 15.80 11.53 3.40
C MET A 259 16.04 12.77 4.27
N ASP A 260 16.67 12.64 5.44
CA ASP A 260 17.04 13.76 6.29
C ASP A 260 18.07 14.66 5.60
N THR A 261 19.06 14.08 4.90
CA THR A 261 20.02 14.84 4.08
C THR A 261 19.33 15.62 2.95
N LEU A 262 18.32 15.04 2.32
CA LEU A 262 17.50 15.73 1.30
C LEU A 262 16.70 16.88 1.92
N ARG A 263 16.12 16.65 3.10
CA ARG A 263 15.34 17.67 3.83
C ARG A 263 16.18 18.88 4.20
N ASP A 264 17.44 18.68 4.61
CA ASP A 264 18.40 19.76 4.86
C ASP A 264 18.70 20.58 3.59
N GLN A 265 18.48 20.00 2.42
CA GLN A 265 18.57 20.67 1.12
C GLN A 265 17.25 21.27 0.64
N GLY A 266 16.19 21.19 1.46
CA GLY A 266 14.85 21.70 1.14
C GLY A 266 14.01 20.75 0.28
N ILE A 267 14.35 19.46 0.22
CA ILE A 267 13.58 18.43 -0.49
C ILE A 267 12.80 17.61 0.54
N GLU A 268 11.48 17.83 0.62
CA GLU A 268 10.61 17.12 1.53
C GLU A 268 10.11 15.79 0.95
N SER A 269 10.20 14.74 1.75
CA SER A 269 9.67 13.42 1.44
C SER A 269 9.18 12.71 2.70
N LEU A 270 8.33 11.71 2.51
CA LEU A 270 7.94 10.73 3.52
C LEU A 270 8.05 9.33 2.95
N ALA A 271 8.18 8.34 3.82
CA ALA A 271 8.18 6.93 3.45
C ALA A 271 6.98 6.22 4.09
N ILE A 272 6.38 5.27 3.35
CA ILE A 272 5.20 4.51 3.74
C ILE A 272 5.58 3.03 3.82
N PRO A 273 5.85 2.49 5.02
CA PRO A 273 6.06 1.05 5.19
C PRO A 273 4.83 0.28 4.74
N HIS A 274 5.04 -0.83 4.02
CA HIS A 274 3.93 -1.66 3.54
C HIS A 274 4.27 -3.15 3.58
N ASN A 275 3.24 -4.00 3.43
CA ASN A 275 3.36 -5.46 3.58
C ASN A 275 4.09 -5.88 4.87
N SER A 276 3.82 -5.19 5.95
CA SER A 276 4.42 -5.54 7.23
C SER A 276 4.03 -6.95 7.69
N ASN A 277 2.83 -7.43 7.32
CA ASN A 277 2.39 -8.81 7.51
C ASN A 277 3.37 -9.85 6.91
N GLY A 278 4.06 -9.51 5.82
CA GLY A 278 5.09 -10.33 5.18
C GLY A 278 6.52 -10.07 5.69
N SER A 279 6.70 -9.32 6.78
CA SER A 279 8.02 -8.88 7.26
C SER A 279 8.75 -9.89 8.12
N ASN A 280 8.14 -11.00 8.49
CA ASN A 280 8.72 -11.97 9.42
C ASN A 280 9.14 -11.35 10.76
N GLY A 281 8.30 -10.45 11.30
CA GLY A 281 8.56 -9.74 12.55
C GLY A 281 9.61 -8.62 12.46
N GLN A 282 10.05 -8.27 11.25
CA GLN A 282 11.18 -7.34 11.09
C GLN A 282 10.76 -5.86 10.94
N MET A 283 9.50 -5.60 10.58
CA MET A 283 9.03 -4.22 10.32
C MET A 283 8.89 -3.40 11.59
N PHE A 284 8.44 -4.01 12.68
CA PHE A 284 8.11 -3.35 13.95
C PHE A 284 8.87 -3.96 15.14
N LYS A 285 10.18 -4.15 14.96
CA LYS A 285 11.07 -4.59 16.05
C LYS A 285 11.11 -3.57 17.19
N LEU A 286 11.54 -4.01 18.36
CA LEU A 286 11.83 -3.17 19.53
C LEU A 286 13.32 -2.83 19.67
N VAL A 287 14.09 -3.08 18.63
CA VAL A 287 15.52 -2.80 18.52
C VAL A 287 15.79 -2.16 17.15
N ASP A 288 16.85 -1.38 17.06
CA ASP A 288 17.35 -0.84 15.79
C ASP A 288 17.93 -1.93 14.87
N TRP A 289 18.50 -1.54 13.75
CA TRP A 289 19.13 -2.49 12.81
C TRP A 289 20.36 -3.19 13.41
N ALA A 290 21.10 -2.52 14.26
CA ALA A 290 22.29 -3.08 14.93
C ALA A 290 21.91 -4.06 16.06
N GLY A 291 20.66 -4.07 16.49
CA GLY A 291 20.14 -4.87 17.60
C GLY A 291 20.20 -4.16 18.94
N ASP A 292 20.50 -2.86 18.96
CA ASP A 292 20.48 -2.04 20.16
C ASP A 292 19.03 -1.61 20.51
N PRO A 293 18.70 -1.39 21.80
CA PRO A 293 17.40 -0.87 22.18
C PRO A 293 17.10 0.49 21.53
N MET A 294 15.85 0.66 21.08
CA MET A 294 15.41 1.95 20.53
C MET A 294 15.53 3.07 21.56
N ASP A 295 15.88 4.25 21.09
CA ASP A 295 15.99 5.47 21.85
C ASP A 295 15.15 6.61 21.25
N ASP A 296 15.17 7.76 21.89
CA ASP A 296 14.45 8.96 21.44
C ASP A 296 14.90 9.45 20.05
N ALA A 297 16.17 9.29 19.71
CA ALA A 297 16.71 9.72 18.42
C ALA A 297 16.17 8.85 17.29
N TYR A 298 16.14 7.52 17.48
CA TYR A 298 15.52 6.59 16.56
C TYR A 298 14.02 6.89 16.38
N ALA A 299 13.30 7.08 17.48
CA ALA A 299 11.85 7.35 17.44
C ALA A 299 11.55 8.66 16.69
N ASP A 300 12.27 9.74 16.98
CA ASP A 300 12.12 11.03 16.30
C ASP A 300 12.43 10.91 14.79
N GLN A 301 13.48 10.19 14.42
CA GLN A 301 13.86 10.00 13.03
C GLN A 301 12.81 9.17 12.28
N ARG A 302 12.35 8.07 12.89
CA ARG A 302 11.32 7.22 12.28
C ARG A 302 10.03 7.99 12.05
N MET A 303 9.48 8.64 13.07
CA MET A 303 8.23 9.38 12.95
C MET A 303 8.31 10.59 12.01
N ARG A 304 9.49 11.20 11.89
CA ARG A 304 9.74 12.26 10.90
C ARG A 304 9.69 11.72 9.47
N ASN A 305 10.18 10.51 9.24
CA ASN A 305 10.28 9.90 7.91
C ASN A 305 9.11 8.97 7.59
N GLU A 306 8.53 8.27 8.56
CA GLU A 306 7.43 7.31 8.39
C GLU A 306 6.19 7.72 9.22
N PRO A 307 5.50 8.85 8.90
CA PRO A 307 4.35 9.30 9.69
C PRO A 307 3.10 8.47 9.47
N ILE A 308 3.01 7.74 8.35
CA ILE A 308 1.86 6.91 7.95
C ILE A 308 2.34 5.51 7.55
N VAL A 309 1.44 4.53 7.65
CA VAL A 309 1.70 3.13 7.31
C VAL A 309 0.54 2.55 6.50
N GLU A 310 0.86 1.72 5.53
CA GLU A 310 -0.13 0.97 4.75
C GLU A 310 -0.60 -0.24 5.55
N ILE A 311 -1.92 -0.30 5.83
CA ILE A 311 -2.52 -1.36 6.65
C ILE A 311 -3.26 -2.42 5.83
N THR A 312 -3.49 -2.21 4.54
CA THR A 312 -4.11 -3.19 3.66
C THR A 312 -3.76 -2.93 2.20
N GLN A 313 -3.64 -3.99 1.44
CA GLN A 313 -3.45 -4.01 -0.01
C GLN A 313 -3.82 -5.41 -0.56
N VAL A 314 -3.62 -5.67 -1.85
CA VAL A 314 -3.97 -6.95 -2.48
C VAL A 314 -3.36 -8.18 -1.78
N LYS A 315 -2.19 -8.07 -1.16
CA LYS A 315 -1.57 -9.13 -0.35
C LYS A 315 -2.05 -9.12 1.12
N GLY A 316 -3.31 -8.72 1.34
CA GLY A 316 -4.02 -8.82 2.60
C GLY A 316 -3.73 -7.70 3.61
N THR A 317 -4.30 -7.87 4.80
CA THR A 317 -4.21 -6.90 5.89
C THR A 317 -2.87 -6.93 6.61
N SER A 318 -2.42 -5.75 7.02
CA SER A 318 -1.34 -5.54 7.99
C SER A 318 -1.85 -4.89 9.29
N ASP A 319 -3.19 -4.68 9.46
CA ASP A 319 -3.76 -4.11 10.69
C ASP A 319 -3.49 -5.01 11.90
N THR A 320 -4.08 -6.21 11.89
CA THR A 320 -3.92 -7.17 12.99
C THR A 320 -4.06 -8.62 12.52
N HIS A 321 -3.87 -9.58 13.44
CA HIS A 321 -3.95 -11.01 13.19
C HIS A 321 -4.67 -11.73 14.36
N PRO A 322 -5.42 -12.84 14.15
CA PRO A 322 -6.14 -13.55 15.20
C PRO A 322 -5.28 -14.02 16.39
N LEU A 323 -4.00 -14.32 16.14
CA LEU A 323 -3.06 -14.71 17.20
C LEU A 323 -2.63 -13.54 18.08
N LEU A 324 -2.71 -12.31 17.57
CA LEU A 324 -2.36 -11.07 18.30
C LEU A 324 -3.60 -10.42 18.92
N SER A 325 -4.75 -10.52 18.24
CA SER A 325 -6.03 -9.92 18.62
C SER A 325 -7.14 -10.99 18.73
N PRO A 326 -7.06 -11.93 19.67
CA PRO A 326 -7.98 -13.07 19.76
C PRO A 326 -9.43 -12.69 20.13
N ASN A 327 -9.66 -11.48 20.61
CA ASN A 327 -10.98 -10.97 20.99
C ASN A 327 -11.62 -10.08 19.90
N ASP A 328 -10.92 -9.87 18.78
CA ASP A 328 -11.45 -9.16 17.61
C ASP A 328 -12.03 -10.14 16.60
N GLU A 329 -13.34 -10.11 16.42
CA GLU A 329 -14.08 -10.99 15.50
C GLU A 329 -13.72 -10.79 14.02
N TRP A 330 -13.02 -9.70 13.68
CA TRP A 330 -12.59 -9.36 12.33
C TRP A 330 -11.07 -9.42 12.14
N ALA A 331 -10.35 -9.95 13.12
CA ALA A 331 -8.89 -10.07 13.05
C ALA A 331 -8.43 -11.05 11.95
N ASP A 332 -9.31 -11.93 11.47
CA ASP A 332 -9.04 -12.89 10.40
C ASP A 332 -9.40 -12.37 9.00
N PHE A 333 -9.77 -11.09 8.88
CA PHE A 333 -10.10 -10.48 7.60
C PHE A 333 -8.86 -10.38 6.71
N GLU A 334 -8.88 -11.02 5.54
CA GLU A 334 -7.83 -10.93 4.49
C GLU A 334 -6.41 -11.26 4.96
N ILE A 335 -6.23 -12.37 5.61
CA ILE A 335 -4.91 -12.81 6.08
C ILE A 335 -4.08 -13.40 4.92
N TYR A 336 -2.96 -12.77 4.60
CA TYR A 336 -1.90 -13.30 3.76
C TYR A 336 -0.73 -13.74 4.65
N LYS A 337 -0.38 -15.01 4.61
CA LYS A 337 0.49 -15.68 5.61
C LYS A 337 1.96 -15.83 5.22
N PHE A 338 2.35 -15.36 4.02
CA PHE A 338 3.69 -15.60 3.49
C PHE A 338 4.57 -14.35 3.54
N ARG A 339 5.89 -14.56 3.58
CA ARG A 339 6.86 -13.50 3.28
C ARG A 339 6.75 -13.16 1.81
N VAL A 340 6.83 -11.88 1.48
CA VAL A 340 6.58 -11.38 0.12
C VAL A 340 7.49 -12.09 -0.91
N GLY A 341 6.90 -12.54 -2.01
CA GLY A 341 7.61 -13.25 -3.08
C GLY A 341 8.11 -14.66 -2.73
N THR A 342 7.62 -15.26 -1.63
CA THR A 342 8.04 -16.60 -1.19
C THR A 342 6.85 -17.47 -0.78
N SER A 343 7.10 -18.74 -0.52
CA SER A 343 6.18 -19.66 0.15
C SER A 343 6.52 -19.91 1.63
N LEU A 344 7.42 -19.10 2.20
CA LEU A 344 7.79 -19.18 3.60
C LEU A 344 6.78 -18.44 4.45
N HIS A 345 6.35 -19.02 5.56
CA HIS A 345 5.47 -18.34 6.51
C HIS A 345 6.17 -17.13 7.15
N SER A 346 5.41 -16.07 7.34
CA SER A 346 5.82 -14.88 8.08
C SER A 346 5.46 -15.04 9.56
N GLU A 347 6.31 -14.58 10.46
CA GLU A 347 6.01 -14.47 11.88
C GLU A 347 5.03 -13.32 12.11
N GLU A 348 4.01 -13.54 12.93
CA GLU A 348 2.98 -12.53 13.20
C GLU A 348 3.49 -11.43 14.12
N LYS A 349 4.24 -11.79 15.17
CA LYS A 349 4.77 -10.83 16.14
C LYS A 349 5.81 -9.92 15.51
N GLY A 350 5.62 -8.60 15.67
CA GLY A 350 6.45 -7.57 15.03
C GLY A 350 6.11 -7.31 13.57
N SER A 351 5.01 -7.90 13.06
CA SER A 351 4.56 -7.78 11.67
C SER A 351 3.27 -6.96 11.51
N TYR A 352 2.52 -6.69 12.56
CA TYR A 352 1.21 -6.06 12.45
C TYR A 352 1.14 -4.71 13.17
N VAL A 353 0.42 -3.78 12.58
CA VAL A 353 0.40 -2.36 12.95
C VAL A 353 -0.23 -2.14 14.34
N ARG A 354 -1.32 -2.85 14.69
CA ARG A 354 -1.95 -2.71 16.00
C ARG A 354 -1.02 -3.13 17.13
N GLU A 355 -0.26 -4.23 16.95
CA GLU A 355 0.78 -4.61 17.91
C GLU A 355 1.89 -3.54 17.96
N ALA A 356 2.27 -2.94 16.84
CA ALA A 356 3.26 -1.86 16.83
C ALA A 356 2.77 -0.64 17.62
N LEU A 357 1.50 -0.24 17.50
CA LEU A 357 0.91 0.83 18.30
C LEU A 357 0.97 0.51 19.81
N LEU A 358 0.63 -0.73 20.20
CA LEU A 358 0.74 -1.19 21.59
C LEU A 358 2.19 -1.16 22.09
N ASN A 359 3.13 -1.63 21.27
CA ASN A 359 4.57 -1.59 21.57
C ASN A 359 5.07 -0.16 21.73
N GLY A 360 4.55 0.78 20.95
CA GLY A 360 4.86 2.21 21.08
C GLY A 360 4.44 2.77 22.44
N LEU A 361 3.23 2.42 22.93
CA LEU A 361 2.78 2.81 24.28
C LEU A 361 3.66 2.19 25.37
N ALA A 362 4.08 0.93 25.21
CA ALA A 362 4.97 0.26 26.14
C ALA A 362 6.36 0.92 26.20
N LEU A 363 6.89 1.39 25.08
CA LEU A 363 8.14 2.17 25.03
C LEU A 363 7.99 3.52 25.77
N GLU A 364 6.89 4.24 25.56
CA GLU A 364 6.60 5.48 26.30
C GLU A 364 6.52 5.26 27.81
N ALA A 365 5.95 4.14 28.27
CA ALA A 365 5.91 3.79 29.68
C ALA A 365 7.31 3.55 30.27
N GLN A 366 8.27 3.15 29.43
CA GLN A 366 9.68 2.98 29.78
C GLN A 366 10.49 4.27 29.65
N GLY A 367 9.88 5.36 29.19
CA GLY A 367 10.50 6.68 29.06
C GLY A 367 11.21 6.91 27.72
N VAL A 368 10.92 6.11 26.71
CA VAL A 368 11.37 6.28 25.32
C VAL A 368 10.23 6.87 24.50
N LYS A 369 10.52 7.78 23.57
CA LYS A 369 9.51 8.30 22.65
C LYS A 369 8.91 7.16 21.79
N ASN A 370 7.67 7.34 21.37
CA ASN A 370 6.93 6.35 20.59
C ASN A 370 7.33 6.39 19.11
N PRO A 371 7.95 5.34 18.55
CA PRO A 371 8.33 5.27 17.13
C PRO A 371 7.21 4.79 16.22
N TYR A 372 5.98 4.58 16.73
CA TYR A 372 4.88 3.88 16.05
C TYR A 372 3.56 4.64 16.08
N GLN A 373 3.58 5.97 16.19
CA GLN A 373 2.38 6.81 16.16
C GLN A 373 1.89 7.06 14.71
N PHE A 374 1.57 6.01 13.99
CA PHE A 374 1.21 6.08 12.58
C PHE A 374 -0.21 6.62 12.32
N GLY A 375 -0.39 7.33 11.18
CA GLY A 375 -1.65 7.40 10.46
C GLY A 375 -1.80 6.20 9.53
N PHE A 376 -3.02 5.87 9.10
CA PHE A 376 -3.29 4.69 8.28
C PHE A 376 -3.59 5.08 6.84
N VAL A 377 -3.02 4.33 5.89
CA VAL A 377 -3.33 4.38 4.47
C VAL A 377 -3.52 2.96 3.92
N ALA A 378 -4.06 2.86 2.72
CA ALA A 378 -4.16 1.63 1.96
C ALA A 378 -3.72 1.85 0.52
N ALA A 379 -3.41 0.80 -0.20
CA ALA A 379 -2.98 0.89 -1.58
C ALA A 379 -3.28 -0.40 -2.35
N SER A 380 -2.96 -0.43 -3.65
CA SER A 380 -3.16 -1.63 -4.47
C SER A 380 -1.95 -2.55 -4.51
N ASP A 381 -0.76 -2.00 -4.59
CA ASP A 381 0.45 -2.74 -4.98
C ASP A 381 0.27 -3.42 -6.35
N THR A 382 -0.46 -2.76 -7.25
CA THR A 382 -0.71 -3.27 -8.59
C THR A 382 0.58 -3.33 -9.41
N HIS A 383 0.71 -4.40 -10.22
CA HIS A 383 1.81 -4.55 -11.17
C HIS A 383 1.32 -4.55 -12.62
N VAL A 384 0.13 -3.94 -12.85
CA VAL A 384 -0.47 -3.75 -14.17
C VAL A 384 -0.86 -2.29 -14.42
N ALA A 385 -0.26 -1.36 -13.66
CA ALA A 385 -0.52 0.08 -13.69
C ALA A 385 -1.95 0.49 -13.28
N GLY A 386 -2.83 -0.45 -12.99
CA GLY A 386 -4.24 -0.24 -12.70
C GLY A 386 -4.68 -0.84 -11.36
N THR A 387 -5.33 -0.02 -10.51
CA THR A 387 -5.89 -0.42 -9.21
C THR A 387 -7.15 -1.26 -9.40
N SER A 388 -7.22 -2.43 -8.77
CA SER A 388 -8.37 -3.34 -8.80
C SER A 388 -9.10 -3.29 -7.46
N ASP A 389 -9.87 -2.20 -7.23
CA ASP A 389 -10.48 -1.86 -5.94
C ASP A 389 -11.90 -2.42 -5.72
N ASP A 390 -12.44 -3.17 -6.68
CA ASP A 390 -13.79 -3.72 -6.65
C ASP A 390 -13.74 -5.25 -6.77
N GLU A 391 -14.36 -5.95 -5.83
CA GLU A 391 -14.44 -7.42 -5.79
C GLU A 391 -15.18 -8.01 -6.99
N GLU A 392 -16.23 -7.34 -7.50
CA GLU A 392 -17.02 -7.80 -8.64
C GLU A 392 -16.24 -7.71 -9.95
N THR A 393 -15.42 -6.70 -10.08
CA THR A 393 -14.65 -6.43 -11.31
C THR A 393 -13.14 -6.68 -11.15
N TYR A 394 -12.75 -7.45 -10.11
CA TYR A 394 -11.36 -7.77 -9.85
C TYR A 394 -10.68 -8.39 -11.06
N PHE A 395 -9.61 -7.79 -11.54
CA PHE A 395 -8.92 -8.27 -12.73
C PHE A 395 -7.56 -8.91 -12.45
N SER A 396 -6.70 -8.32 -11.64
CA SER A 396 -5.36 -8.89 -11.40
C SER A 396 -4.48 -7.97 -10.55
N LYS A 397 -3.38 -8.53 -10.02
CA LYS A 397 -2.26 -7.78 -9.47
C LYS A 397 -1.01 -7.91 -10.34
N ALA A 398 -0.67 -9.11 -10.78
CA ALA A 398 0.64 -9.49 -11.32
C ALA A 398 0.59 -9.92 -12.78
N GLY A 399 -0.16 -9.21 -13.60
CA GLY A 399 -0.19 -9.36 -15.06
C GLY A 399 -0.56 -10.77 -15.51
N LEU A 400 0.35 -11.41 -16.25
CA LEU A 400 0.11 -12.76 -16.78
C LEU A 400 0.02 -13.83 -15.71
N LEU A 401 0.56 -13.62 -14.51
CA LEU A 401 0.51 -14.65 -13.45
C LEU A 401 -0.89 -14.92 -12.96
N ASP A 402 -1.70 -13.90 -12.78
CA ASP A 402 -3.02 -13.98 -12.19
C ASP A 402 -4.12 -13.29 -13.02
N GLY A 403 -3.79 -12.84 -14.23
CA GLY A 403 -4.69 -12.09 -15.11
C GLY A 403 -5.90 -12.87 -15.62
N LEU A 404 -5.95 -14.20 -15.46
CA LEU A 404 -7.09 -15.03 -15.84
C LEU A 404 -7.64 -15.81 -14.63
N PRO A 405 -8.97 -16.00 -14.52
CA PRO A 405 -9.59 -16.72 -13.41
C PRO A 405 -9.02 -18.12 -13.16
N GLU A 406 -8.69 -18.86 -14.24
CA GLU A 406 -8.06 -20.19 -14.16
C GLU A 406 -6.69 -20.14 -13.46
N ARG A 407 -5.95 -19.07 -13.64
CA ARG A 407 -4.61 -18.90 -13.04
C ARG A 407 -4.69 -18.53 -11.57
N ARG A 408 -5.75 -17.79 -11.18
CA ARG A 408 -6.01 -17.46 -9.77
C ARG A 408 -6.65 -18.62 -8.98
N GLY A 409 -7.12 -19.67 -9.67
CA GLY A 409 -7.78 -20.80 -9.04
C GLY A 409 -9.26 -20.58 -8.72
N SER A 410 -9.90 -19.50 -9.22
CA SER A 410 -11.33 -19.25 -9.00
C SER A 410 -12.24 -20.08 -9.90
N VAL A 411 -11.74 -20.57 -11.02
CA VAL A 411 -12.43 -21.49 -11.92
C VAL A 411 -11.57 -22.69 -12.28
N PRO A 412 -12.15 -23.84 -12.72
CA PRO A 412 -11.38 -25.01 -13.11
C PRO A 412 -10.44 -24.76 -14.28
N VAL A 413 -9.28 -25.40 -14.28
CA VAL A 413 -8.28 -25.32 -15.34
C VAL A 413 -8.60 -26.34 -16.42
N ASP A 414 -9.38 -25.93 -17.42
CA ASP A 414 -9.79 -26.78 -18.56
C ASP A 414 -8.99 -26.48 -19.84
N THR A 415 -7.99 -25.59 -19.77
CA THR A 415 -7.21 -25.07 -20.90
C THR A 415 -5.93 -25.84 -21.17
N MET A 416 -5.24 -25.49 -22.26
CA MET A 416 -3.86 -25.94 -22.56
C MET A 416 -2.89 -25.66 -21.40
N TYR A 417 -3.09 -24.57 -20.68
CA TYR A 417 -2.33 -24.27 -19.46
C TYR A 417 -2.45 -25.39 -18.42
N GLY A 418 -3.66 -25.87 -18.13
CA GLY A 418 -3.86 -26.96 -17.19
C GLY A 418 -3.17 -28.26 -17.63
N LEU A 419 -3.17 -28.54 -18.94
CA LEU A 419 -2.43 -29.70 -19.47
C LEU A 419 -0.93 -29.56 -19.26
N PHE A 420 -0.34 -28.38 -19.53
CA PHE A 420 1.07 -28.12 -19.30
C PHE A 420 1.43 -28.08 -17.80
N ALA A 421 0.59 -27.45 -16.97
CA ALA A 421 0.82 -27.38 -15.53
C ALA A 421 0.85 -28.79 -14.89
N ARG A 422 0.02 -29.71 -15.33
CA ARG A 422 0.05 -31.13 -14.89
C ARG A 422 1.39 -31.83 -15.16
N PHE A 423 2.11 -31.44 -16.22
CA PHE A 423 3.41 -32.03 -16.56
C PHE A 423 4.58 -31.26 -15.94
N LEU A 424 4.52 -29.95 -15.88
CA LEU A 424 5.67 -29.11 -15.57
C LEU A 424 5.65 -28.60 -14.11
N ALA A 425 4.46 -28.42 -13.53
CA ALA A 425 4.27 -27.89 -12.20
C ALA A 425 3.07 -28.55 -11.49
N PRO A 426 3.04 -29.89 -11.35
CA PRO A 426 1.88 -30.59 -10.77
C PRO A 426 1.54 -30.16 -9.35
N ASP A 427 2.54 -29.68 -8.59
CA ASP A 427 2.39 -29.21 -7.22
C ASP A 427 1.62 -27.86 -7.13
N THR A 428 1.37 -27.20 -8.26
CA THR A 428 0.56 -25.99 -8.36
C THR A 428 -0.92 -26.28 -8.65
N LEU A 429 -1.33 -27.53 -8.66
CA LEU A 429 -2.68 -27.94 -8.96
C LEU A 429 -3.30 -28.72 -7.80
N THR A 430 -4.59 -28.53 -7.60
CA THR A 430 -5.42 -29.28 -6.65
C THR A 430 -6.68 -29.80 -7.31
N GLU A 431 -7.26 -30.88 -6.78
CA GLU A 431 -8.55 -31.40 -7.23
C GLU A 431 -9.62 -31.16 -6.17
N VAL A 432 -10.71 -30.51 -6.59
CA VAL A 432 -11.91 -30.28 -5.76
C VAL A 432 -13.12 -30.76 -6.54
N ASP A 433 -13.89 -31.70 -5.97
CA ASP A 433 -15.10 -32.27 -6.57
C ASP A 433 -14.91 -32.78 -8.01
N GLY A 434 -13.75 -33.42 -8.30
CA GLY A 434 -13.41 -33.99 -9.60
C GLY A 434 -13.03 -32.97 -10.67
N ARG A 435 -12.78 -31.71 -10.29
CA ARG A 435 -12.27 -30.65 -11.15
C ARG A 435 -10.89 -30.21 -10.68
N THR A 436 -10.02 -29.84 -11.61
CA THR A 436 -8.67 -29.39 -11.32
C THR A 436 -8.64 -27.87 -11.27
N TYR A 437 -8.00 -27.31 -10.24
CA TYR A 437 -7.83 -25.89 -10.03
C TYR A 437 -6.35 -25.56 -9.84
N THR A 438 -5.94 -24.36 -10.19
CA THR A 438 -4.65 -23.82 -9.78
C THR A 438 -4.64 -23.60 -8.27
N TYR A 439 -3.55 -23.99 -7.63
CA TYR A 439 -3.34 -23.83 -6.20
C TYR A 439 -1.90 -23.42 -5.91
N GLY A 440 -1.70 -22.61 -4.91
CA GLY A 440 -0.38 -22.11 -4.52
C GLY A 440 -0.09 -20.72 -5.07
N GLY A 441 1.00 -20.13 -4.61
CA GLY A 441 1.34 -18.73 -4.91
C GLY A 441 0.65 -17.71 -4.01
N GLY A 442 -0.28 -18.12 -3.14
CA GLY A 442 -0.97 -17.27 -2.18
C GLY A 442 -2.15 -16.50 -2.76
N PHE A 443 -2.52 -16.73 -4.05
CA PHE A 443 -3.62 -16.00 -4.70
C PHE A 443 -4.96 -16.17 -3.98
N GLU A 444 -5.19 -17.31 -3.33
CA GLU A 444 -6.39 -17.59 -2.54
C GLU A 444 -6.57 -16.65 -1.34
N SER A 445 -5.51 -15.98 -0.92
CA SER A 445 -5.53 -15.01 0.17
C SER A 445 -5.39 -13.55 -0.31
N TRP A 446 -5.42 -13.32 -1.62
CA TRP A 446 -5.44 -11.97 -2.18
C TRP A 446 -6.83 -11.35 -2.08
N SER A 447 -6.88 -10.02 -1.93
CA SER A 447 -8.09 -9.20 -1.83
C SER A 447 -8.20 -8.24 -3.01
N ALA A 448 -9.33 -7.55 -3.13
CA ALA A 448 -9.39 -6.31 -3.90
C ALA A 448 -8.42 -5.30 -3.28
N SER A 449 -7.96 -4.38 -4.10
CA SER A 449 -7.00 -3.37 -3.69
C SER A 449 -7.54 -2.45 -2.61
N GLY A 450 -6.69 -2.08 -1.67
CA GLY A 450 -6.98 -0.99 -0.75
C GLY A 450 -6.94 0.38 -1.45
N VAL A 451 -7.62 1.37 -0.87
CA VAL A 451 -7.63 2.76 -1.32
C VAL A 451 -7.36 3.68 -0.15
N THR A 452 -6.44 4.61 -0.33
CA THR A 452 -6.14 5.67 0.65
C THR A 452 -7.20 6.76 0.60
N GLY A 453 -7.84 7.04 1.73
CA GLY A 453 -8.62 8.25 1.93
C GLY A 453 -7.82 9.31 2.69
N VAL A 454 -7.99 10.58 2.33
CA VAL A 454 -7.33 11.70 3.00
C VAL A 454 -8.28 12.88 3.15
N TRP A 455 -8.21 13.55 4.30
CA TRP A 455 -8.95 14.79 4.54
C TRP A 455 -8.04 16.00 4.30
N ALA A 456 -8.23 16.68 3.18
CA ALA A 456 -7.45 17.84 2.78
C ALA A 456 -8.35 19.03 2.37
N GLU A 457 -7.82 20.22 2.49
CA GLU A 457 -8.51 21.47 2.19
C GLU A 457 -8.81 21.62 0.69
N GLU A 458 -7.94 21.07 -0.15
CA GLU A 458 -8.05 21.09 -1.61
C GLU A 458 -7.29 19.91 -2.22
N ASN A 459 -7.57 19.58 -3.49
CA ASN A 459 -6.87 18.53 -4.21
C ASN A 459 -5.59 19.09 -4.84
N THR A 460 -4.55 19.26 -4.01
CA THR A 460 -3.22 19.70 -4.43
C THR A 460 -2.15 18.91 -3.70
N ARG A 461 -0.94 18.81 -4.27
CA ARG A 461 0.20 18.14 -3.63
C ARG A 461 0.42 18.64 -2.21
N ASP A 462 0.46 19.97 -2.04
CA ASP A 462 0.72 20.57 -0.74
C ASP A 462 -0.34 20.21 0.29
N ALA A 463 -1.63 20.37 -0.04
CA ALA A 463 -2.71 20.11 0.91
C ALA A 463 -2.82 18.62 1.27
N ILE A 464 -2.69 17.73 0.30
CA ILE A 464 -2.71 16.28 0.52
C ILE A 464 -1.46 15.82 1.30
N TYR A 465 -0.27 16.31 0.94
CA TYR A 465 0.97 15.99 1.66
C TYR A 465 0.93 16.47 3.12
N ASP A 466 0.42 17.68 3.36
CA ASP A 466 0.22 18.20 4.72
C ASP A 466 -0.78 17.34 5.51
N ALA A 467 -1.82 16.80 4.86
CA ALA A 467 -2.74 15.85 5.50
C ALA A 467 -2.04 14.51 5.84
N PHE A 468 -1.14 14.00 5.00
CA PHE A 468 -0.29 12.86 5.36
C PHE A 468 0.57 13.16 6.59
N ARG A 469 1.15 14.36 6.66
CA ARG A 469 1.96 14.78 7.81
C ARG A 469 1.11 14.94 9.08
N ARG A 470 -0.12 15.41 8.97
CA ARG A 470 -1.08 15.47 10.08
C ARG A 470 -1.66 14.12 10.43
N LYS A 471 -1.43 13.08 9.60
CA LYS A 471 -2.02 11.74 9.73
C LYS A 471 -3.56 11.76 9.64
N GLU A 472 -4.11 12.74 8.96
CA GLU A 472 -5.55 12.85 8.74
C GLU A 472 -5.96 12.04 7.52
N THR A 473 -5.67 10.74 7.63
CA THR A 473 -5.79 9.71 6.62
C THR A 473 -6.56 8.51 7.15
N PHE A 474 -7.16 7.78 6.23
CA PHE A 474 -7.81 6.51 6.54
C PHE A 474 -7.64 5.52 5.39
N ALA A 475 -7.71 4.24 5.71
CA ALA A 475 -7.60 3.14 4.76
C ALA A 475 -8.98 2.54 4.48
N THR A 476 -9.22 2.11 3.25
CA THR A 476 -10.35 1.23 2.91
C THR A 476 -9.85 -0.04 2.24
N SER A 477 -10.67 -1.09 2.24
CA SER A 477 -10.42 -2.35 1.51
C SER A 477 -11.08 -2.36 0.12
N GLY A 478 -11.11 -1.18 -0.54
CA GLY A 478 -11.67 -0.97 -1.90
C GLY A 478 -12.81 0.04 -1.92
N PRO A 479 -13.95 -0.20 -1.24
CA PRO A 479 -15.07 0.74 -1.22
C PRO A 479 -14.66 2.13 -0.71
N ARG A 480 -15.21 3.18 -1.33
CA ARG A 480 -14.88 4.58 -0.97
C ARG A 480 -15.75 5.09 0.17
N MET A 481 -15.82 4.34 1.24
CA MET A 481 -16.40 4.80 2.49
C MET A 481 -15.64 6.01 3.00
N ARG A 482 -16.34 6.95 3.62
CA ARG A 482 -15.73 8.13 4.26
C ARG A 482 -15.85 7.99 5.76
N VAL A 483 -14.75 8.23 6.45
CA VAL A 483 -14.70 8.11 7.91
C VAL A 483 -14.11 9.39 8.49
N ARG A 484 -14.80 9.97 9.49
CA ARG A 484 -14.28 11.04 10.34
C ARG A 484 -14.22 10.58 11.78
N PHE A 485 -13.18 11.00 12.47
CA PHE A 485 -12.97 10.65 13.85
C PHE A 485 -12.32 11.81 14.60
N PHE A 486 -12.99 12.27 15.66
CA PHE A 486 -12.53 13.36 16.49
C PHE A 486 -12.57 12.95 17.96
N ALA A 487 -11.69 13.54 18.78
CA ALA A 487 -11.68 13.36 20.21
C ALA A 487 -11.61 14.72 20.92
N GLY A 488 -12.41 14.90 21.97
CA GLY A 488 -12.45 16.10 22.78
C GLY A 488 -12.99 15.82 24.18
N HIS A 489 -13.12 16.87 25.02
CA HIS A 489 -13.63 16.72 26.39
C HIS A 489 -15.01 17.36 26.59
N ASP A 490 -15.37 18.35 25.77
CA ASP A 490 -16.54 19.22 25.97
C ASP A 490 -17.42 19.35 24.72
N TYR A 491 -17.66 18.24 23.99
CA TYR A 491 -18.61 18.29 22.88
C TYR A 491 -20.04 18.46 23.37
N ALA A 492 -20.80 19.33 22.68
CA ALA A 492 -22.21 19.54 23.00
C ALA A 492 -23.00 18.21 22.88
N PRO A 493 -23.95 17.91 23.80
CA PRO A 493 -24.72 16.66 23.76
C PRO A 493 -25.51 16.45 22.46
N ASP A 494 -25.80 17.51 21.72
CA ASP A 494 -26.57 17.52 20.48
C ASP A 494 -25.71 17.78 19.23
N ILE A 495 -24.39 17.73 19.35
CA ILE A 495 -23.43 17.99 18.24
C ILE A 495 -23.77 17.20 16.97
N LEU A 496 -24.25 15.95 17.10
CA LEU A 496 -24.61 15.11 15.95
C LEU A 496 -25.79 15.65 15.13
N ASN A 497 -26.58 16.59 15.69
CA ASN A 497 -27.71 17.22 15.04
C ASN A 497 -27.39 18.64 14.55
N SER A 498 -26.17 19.12 14.82
CA SER A 498 -25.72 20.44 14.39
C SER A 498 -25.43 20.46 12.88
N GLU A 499 -25.86 21.53 12.21
CA GLU A 499 -25.48 21.78 10.80
C GLU A 499 -23.98 22.10 10.67
N THR A 500 -23.34 22.51 11.78
CA THR A 500 -21.92 22.85 11.88
C THR A 500 -21.12 21.78 12.66
N MET A 501 -21.63 20.55 12.70
CA MET A 501 -21.02 19.44 13.46
C MET A 501 -19.51 19.30 13.22
N ILE A 502 -19.07 19.36 11.97
CA ILE A 502 -17.65 19.19 11.62
C ILE A 502 -16.80 20.38 12.09
N GLU A 503 -17.30 21.60 11.93
CA GLU A 503 -16.63 22.81 12.43
C GLU A 503 -16.51 22.78 13.97
N GLU A 504 -17.58 22.40 14.65
CA GLU A 504 -17.61 22.25 16.11
C GLU A 504 -16.66 21.14 16.58
N ALA A 505 -16.59 20.02 15.84
CA ALA A 505 -15.70 18.92 16.17
C ALA A 505 -14.21 19.31 16.05
N TYR A 506 -13.84 20.05 15.00
CA TYR A 506 -12.48 20.60 14.86
C TYR A 506 -12.17 21.64 15.94
N ALA A 507 -13.14 22.50 16.28
CA ALA A 507 -12.93 23.56 17.28
C ALA A 507 -12.86 23.03 18.71
N GLY A 508 -13.58 21.94 19.01
CA GLY A 508 -13.71 21.35 20.35
C GLY A 508 -12.73 20.25 20.70
N GLY A 509 -11.86 19.83 19.74
CA GLY A 509 -10.97 18.71 19.97
C GLY A 509 -9.90 18.52 18.91
N VAL A 510 -9.44 17.28 18.76
CA VAL A 510 -8.45 16.87 17.78
C VAL A 510 -9.07 15.91 16.76
N ALA A 511 -8.66 16.01 15.50
CA ALA A 511 -9.03 15.06 14.46
C ALA A 511 -8.15 13.79 14.53
N MET A 512 -8.52 12.75 13.75
CA MET A 512 -7.67 11.56 13.56
C MET A 512 -6.22 11.95 13.25
N GLY A 513 -5.28 11.18 13.78
CA GLY A 513 -3.84 11.48 13.68
C GLY A 513 -3.33 12.45 14.76
N GLY A 514 -4.22 13.12 15.50
CA GLY A 514 -3.86 14.06 16.56
C GLY A 514 -3.68 13.41 17.92
N GLU A 515 -3.16 14.20 18.86
CA GLU A 515 -2.99 13.83 20.27
C GLU A 515 -3.92 14.67 21.15
N LEU A 516 -4.76 14.01 21.94
CA LEU A 516 -5.60 14.70 22.91
C LEU A 516 -4.89 14.79 24.26
N ALA A 517 -4.88 15.98 24.84
CA ALA A 517 -4.32 16.19 26.17
C ALA A 517 -5.11 15.39 27.22
N LYS A 518 -4.38 14.72 28.12
CA LYS A 518 -4.94 13.92 29.19
C LYS A 518 -5.60 14.77 30.26
N THR A 519 -6.78 14.36 30.71
CA THR A 519 -7.52 14.94 31.84
C THR A 519 -8.02 13.84 32.77
N ASP A 520 -8.63 14.22 33.92
CA ASP A 520 -9.28 13.28 34.81
C ASP A 520 -10.64 12.79 34.27
N GLU A 521 -11.18 13.46 33.26
CA GLU A 521 -12.45 13.11 32.60
C GLU A 521 -12.21 12.28 31.35
N ALA A 522 -13.05 11.27 31.13
CA ALA A 522 -12.98 10.43 29.93
C ALA A 522 -13.23 11.27 28.67
N PRO A 523 -12.43 11.08 27.59
CA PRO A 523 -12.65 11.78 26.35
C PRO A 523 -13.96 11.35 25.68
N GLN A 524 -14.55 12.27 24.96
CA GLN A 524 -15.67 12.03 24.06
C GLN A 524 -15.14 11.89 22.63
N PHE A 525 -15.64 10.90 21.92
CA PHE A 525 -15.28 10.63 20.52
C PHE A 525 -16.48 10.86 19.62
N VAL A 526 -16.32 11.74 18.64
CA VAL A 526 -17.27 11.89 17.52
C VAL A 526 -16.78 11.00 16.40
N ALA A 527 -17.51 9.91 16.14
CA ALA A 527 -17.26 9.00 15.04
C ALA A 527 -18.38 9.10 14.01
N TRP A 528 -18.02 9.25 12.74
CA TRP A 528 -18.95 9.35 11.63
C TRP A 528 -18.41 8.62 10.41
N ALA A 529 -19.26 7.78 9.82
CA ALA A 529 -18.97 7.15 8.53
C ALA A 529 -20.16 7.26 7.58
N SER A 530 -19.88 7.39 6.28
CA SER A 530 -20.84 7.23 5.19
C SER A 530 -20.44 6.09 4.28
N ALA A 531 -21.42 5.31 3.83
CA ALA A 531 -21.24 4.23 2.87
C ALA A 531 -20.71 4.76 1.53
N ASP A 532 -20.03 3.91 0.79
CA ASP A 532 -19.81 4.12 -0.64
C ASP A 532 -21.16 3.97 -1.36
N PRO A 533 -21.59 4.95 -2.18
CA PRO A 533 -22.84 4.84 -2.94
C PRO A 533 -22.87 3.65 -3.92
N ARG A 534 -21.73 3.07 -4.25
CA ARG A 534 -21.57 1.90 -5.13
C ARG A 534 -21.35 0.60 -4.37
N GLY A 535 -20.98 0.70 -3.07
CA GLY A 535 -20.81 -0.44 -2.16
C GLY A 535 -22.12 -0.86 -1.52
N THR A 536 -22.02 -1.53 -0.38
CA THR A 536 -23.17 -1.92 0.42
C THR A 536 -23.41 -0.95 1.58
N ALA A 537 -24.57 -1.07 2.22
CA ALA A 537 -24.88 -0.26 3.38
C ALA A 537 -23.99 -0.61 4.58
N LEU A 538 -23.71 0.37 5.44
CA LEU A 538 -22.95 0.18 6.67
C LEU A 538 -23.71 -0.71 7.66
N GLN A 539 -22.99 -1.64 8.26
CA GLN A 539 -23.50 -2.51 9.31
C GLN A 539 -23.30 -1.91 10.69
N ARG A 540 -22.08 -1.42 10.96
CA ARG A 540 -21.69 -0.87 12.27
C ARG A 540 -20.45 0.00 12.22
N LEU A 541 -20.27 0.82 13.24
CA LEU A 541 -19.01 1.49 13.57
C LEU A 541 -18.41 0.86 14.82
N GLN A 542 -17.11 0.69 14.80
CA GLN A 542 -16.31 0.21 15.92
C GLN A 542 -15.25 1.24 16.30
N ILE A 543 -14.94 1.33 17.58
CA ILE A 543 -13.74 1.98 18.09
C ILE A 543 -12.85 0.89 18.68
N ILE A 544 -11.62 0.85 18.22
CA ILE A 544 -10.56 -0.01 18.75
C ILE A 544 -9.73 0.83 19.70
N LYS A 545 -9.66 0.40 20.97
CA LYS A 545 -8.83 0.96 22.00
C LYS A 545 -7.64 0.04 22.27
N GLY A 546 -6.43 0.60 22.27
CA GLY A 546 -5.26 -0.05 22.86
C GLY A 546 -4.72 0.80 24.00
N TRP A 547 -4.26 0.18 25.08
CA TRP A 547 -3.69 0.92 26.21
C TRP A 547 -2.56 0.15 26.88
N GLU A 548 -1.73 0.91 27.60
CA GLU A 548 -0.70 0.38 28.48
C GLU A 548 -1.09 0.63 29.94
N LYS A 549 -0.88 -0.36 30.78
CA LYS A 549 -1.04 -0.26 32.22
C LYS A 549 -0.06 -1.20 32.94
N ASP A 550 0.68 -0.65 33.89
CA ASP A 550 1.62 -1.40 34.75
C ASP A 550 2.67 -2.21 33.96
N GLY A 551 3.06 -1.75 32.76
CA GLY A 551 4.04 -2.39 31.89
C GLY A 551 3.48 -3.45 30.94
N GLU A 552 2.18 -3.70 30.99
CA GLU A 552 1.48 -4.62 30.09
C GLU A 552 0.58 -3.85 29.11
N THR A 553 0.36 -4.42 27.94
CA THR A 553 -0.50 -3.81 26.91
C THR A 553 -1.79 -4.60 26.73
N TYR A 554 -2.86 -3.88 26.46
CA TYR A 554 -4.21 -4.42 26.32
C TYR A 554 -4.91 -3.81 25.12
N GLU A 555 -5.93 -4.50 24.59
CA GLU A 555 -6.83 -3.99 23.57
C GLU A 555 -8.29 -4.37 23.81
N GLN A 556 -9.20 -3.55 23.32
CA GLN A 556 -10.63 -3.81 23.33
C GLN A 556 -11.29 -3.20 22.08
N VAL A 557 -12.20 -3.95 21.48
CA VAL A 557 -13.05 -3.48 20.38
C VAL A 557 -14.44 -3.16 20.92
N TYR A 558 -14.93 -1.95 20.66
CA TYR A 558 -16.26 -1.49 21.02
C TYR A 558 -17.08 -1.22 19.76
N ASP A 559 -18.22 -1.87 19.57
CA ASP A 559 -19.23 -1.41 18.64
C ASP A 559 -19.88 -0.16 19.25
N VAL A 560 -19.85 0.95 18.54
CA VAL A 560 -20.29 2.26 19.05
C VAL A 560 -21.53 2.81 18.33
N ALA A 561 -21.82 2.29 17.14
CA ALA A 561 -23.06 2.53 16.41
C ALA A 561 -23.45 1.29 15.60
N CYS A 562 -24.72 0.92 15.64
CA CYS A 562 -25.30 -0.21 14.91
C CYS A 562 -26.33 0.31 13.90
N SER A 563 -26.45 -0.37 12.76
CA SER A 563 -27.54 -0.12 11.80
C SER A 563 -28.88 -0.65 12.29
N ASP A 564 -29.94 -0.36 11.55
CA ASP A 564 -31.27 -0.94 11.69
C ASP A 564 -31.91 -0.74 13.09
N GLY A 565 -31.54 0.33 13.79
CA GLY A 565 -32.05 0.65 15.12
C GLY A 565 -31.55 -0.26 16.23
N LEU A 566 -30.55 -1.09 15.96
CA LEU A 566 -29.87 -1.90 16.96
C LEU A 566 -28.99 -1.03 17.86
N THR A 567 -28.68 -1.55 19.04
CA THR A 567 -27.76 -0.92 20.00
C THR A 567 -26.72 -1.93 20.48
N PRO A 568 -25.50 -1.48 20.78
CA PRO A 568 -24.49 -2.39 21.32
C PRO A 568 -24.94 -2.99 22.67
N ASP A 569 -24.71 -4.28 22.87
CA ASP A 569 -24.90 -4.93 24.17
C ASP A 569 -23.88 -4.38 25.18
N PRO A 570 -24.33 -3.92 26.38
CA PRO A 570 -23.44 -3.27 27.34
C PRO A 570 -22.39 -4.21 27.98
N ASN A 571 -22.56 -5.53 27.88
CA ASN A 571 -21.62 -6.49 28.46
C ASN A 571 -20.62 -7.03 27.45
N THR A 572 -21.04 -7.18 26.19
CA THR A 572 -20.19 -7.72 25.12
C THR A 572 -19.60 -6.63 24.25
N HIS A 573 -20.15 -5.41 24.31
CA HIS A 573 -19.81 -4.29 23.43
C HIS A 573 -20.01 -4.60 21.95
N ARG A 574 -21.00 -5.48 21.60
CA ARG A 574 -21.26 -5.89 20.22
C ARG A 574 -22.68 -5.55 19.79
N CYS A 575 -22.82 -5.12 18.54
CA CYS A 575 -24.11 -5.00 17.87
C CYS A 575 -24.74 -6.38 17.66
N GLY A 576 -26.06 -6.45 17.74
CA GLY A 576 -26.80 -7.62 17.31
C GLY A 576 -26.68 -7.86 15.81
N ASP A 577 -27.09 -9.06 15.37
CA ASP A 577 -27.19 -9.40 13.94
C ASP A 577 -28.29 -8.57 13.28
N ASN A 578 -27.94 -7.75 12.26
CA ASN A 578 -28.89 -6.94 11.52
C ASN A 578 -29.64 -7.71 10.42
N GLY A 579 -29.32 -8.99 10.21
CA GLY A 579 -29.94 -9.85 9.22
C GLY A 579 -29.37 -9.72 7.80
N ALA A 580 -28.34 -8.91 7.59
CA ALA A 580 -27.66 -8.83 6.29
C ALA A 580 -27.00 -10.18 5.94
N ARG A 581 -27.19 -10.63 4.70
CA ARG A 581 -26.63 -11.88 4.18
C ARG A 581 -26.23 -11.69 2.72
N VAL A 582 -25.25 -12.48 2.31
CA VAL A 582 -24.91 -12.68 0.89
C VAL A 582 -25.21 -14.12 0.49
N ASN A 583 -25.84 -14.30 -0.64
CA ASN A 583 -26.07 -15.61 -1.24
C ASN A 583 -24.88 -15.96 -2.15
N ILE A 584 -23.99 -16.82 -1.70
CA ILE A 584 -22.77 -17.18 -2.44
C ILE A 584 -23.03 -17.94 -3.75
N SER A 585 -24.28 -18.31 -4.07
CA SER A 585 -24.61 -18.99 -5.34
C SER A 585 -24.84 -18.03 -6.50
N ASP A 586 -25.19 -16.78 -6.22
CA ASP A 586 -25.50 -15.74 -7.20
C ASP A 586 -25.06 -14.34 -6.78
N CYS A 587 -24.33 -14.23 -5.68
CA CYS A 587 -23.84 -13.00 -5.06
C CYS A 587 -24.92 -11.95 -4.74
N SER A 588 -26.20 -12.34 -4.71
CA SER A 588 -27.26 -11.44 -4.27
C SER A 588 -27.14 -11.12 -2.78
N ILE A 589 -27.43 -9.87 -2.40
CA ILE A 589 -27.37 -9.37 -1.03
C ILE A 589 -28.77 -9.11 -0.49
N THR A 590 -28.91 -9.08 0.84
CA THR A 590 -30.16 -8.67 1.49
C THR A 590 -30.40 -7.19 1.26
N GLU A 591 -31.51 -6.84 0.62
CA GLU A 591 -31.91 -5.46 0.36
C GLU A 591 -32.56 -4.79 1.58
N GLY A 592 -32.40 -3.47 1.71
CA GLY A 592 -33.10 -2.64 2.70
C GLY A 592 -32.62 -2.84 4.14
N VAL A 593 -31.44 -3.42 4.32
CA VAL A 593 -30.76 -3.61 5.60
C VAL A 593 -29.47 -2.82 5.63
N GLY A 594 -29.12 -2.25 6.79
CA GLY A 594 -27.94 -1.41 6.97
C GLY A 594 -28.26 0.09 6.86
N ALA A 595 -27.24 0.92 6.97
CA ALA A 595 -27.36 2.36 6.97
C ALA A 595 -26.47 3.02 5.92
N ALA A 596 -26.95 4.10 5.28
CA ALA A 596 -26.13 4.92 4.40
C ALA A 596 -25.10 5.77 5.19
N GLU A 597 -25.42 6.06 6.44
CA GLU A 597 -24.61 6.84 7.37
C GLU A 597 -24.75 6.28 8.78
N LEU A 598 -23.64 6.20 9.51
CA LEU A 598 -23.62 5.93 10.94
C LEU A 598 -22.79 7.00 11.64
N LYS A 599 -23.30 7.53 12.75
CA LYS A 599 -22.60 8.52 13.57
C LYS A 599 -22.95 8.38 15.05
N THR A 600 -22.00 8.70 15.89
CA THR A 600 -22.15 8.63 17.34
C THR A 600 -21.22 9.61 18.06
N VAL A 601 -21.65 10.02 19.26
CA VAL A 601 -20.73 10.50 20.30
C VAL A 601 -20.59 9.37 21.30
N TRP A 602 -19.38 8.86 21.44
CA TRP A 602 -19.06 7.78 22.36
C TRP A 602 -18.07 8.26 23.42
N GLN A 603 -18.25 7.81 24.64
CA GLN A 603 -17.33 8.06 25.74
C GLN A 603 -16.79 6.72 26.22
N ASP A 604 -15.49 6.63 26.43
CA ASP A 604 -14.83 5.40 26.87
C ASP A 604 -15.32 5.00 28.28
N PRO A 605 -16.07 3.88 28.42
CA PRO A 605 -16.57 3.42 29.72
C PRO A 605 -15.45 2.88 30.62
N ASP A 606 -14.31 2.51 30.04
CA ASP A 606 -13.16 1.90 30.71
C ASP A 606 -11.96 2.85 30.72
N TYR A 607 -12.21 4.16 30.70
CA TYR A 607 -11.16 5.16 30.74
C TYR A 607 -10.40 5.14 32.07
N ASP A 608 -9.09 5.09 31.97
CA ASP A 608 -8.19 5.23 33.12
C ASP A 608 -7.26 6.43 32.88
N PRO A 609 -7.39 7.52 33.67
CA PRO A 609 -6.55 8.71 33.51
C PRO A 609 -5.06 8.46 33.76
N TYR A 610 -4.67 7.30 34.29
CA TYR A 610 -3.28 6.92 34.52
C TYR A 610 -2.68 6.08 33.41
N SER A 611 -3.50 5.54 32.50
CA SER A 611 -3.06 4.76 31.35
C SER A 611 -2.80 5.65 30.12
N ARG A 612 -1.83 5.27 29.29
CA ARG A 612 -1.68 5.75 27.93
C ARG A 612 -2.56 4.92 27.03
N ALA A 613 -3.21 5.55 26.06
CA ALA A 613 -4.09 4.84 25.13
C ALA A 613 -4.05 5.44 23.74
N PHE A 614 -4.30 4.61 22.75
CA PHE A 614 -4.69 5.03 21.40
C PHE A 614 -6.12 4.57 21.10
N TYR A 615 -6.76 5.27 20.17
CA TYR A 615 -8.08 4.92 19.65
C TYR A 615 -8.07 5.11 18.14
N TYR A 616 -8.69 4.17 17.43
CA TYR A 616 -9.01 4.36 16.02
C TYR A 616 -10.38 3.77 15.69
N VAL A 617 -10.99 4.25 14.60
CA VAL A 617 -12.32 3.85 14.18
C VAL A 617 -12.24 2.84 13.03
N ARG A 618 -13.16 1.87 13.02
CA ARG A 618 -13.38 0.93 11.92
C ARG A 618 -14.86 0.94 11.53
N ALA A 619 -15.14 1.15 10.23
CA ALA A 619 -16.47 1.03 9.67
C ALA A 619 -16.59 -0.30 8.93
N LEU A 620 -17.71 -1.00 9.13
CA LEU A 620 -18.00 -2.26 8.46
C LEU A 620 -19.25 -2.10 7.59
N GLU A 621 -19.16 -2.55 6.35
CA GLU A 621 -20.28 -2.74 5.44
C GLU A 621 -20.97 -4.08 5.70
N ASN A 622 -22.18 -4.23 5.14
CA ASN A 622 -22.83 -5.53 5.02
C ASN A 622 -22.02 -6.47 4.10
N PRO A 623 -22.11 -7.79 4.30
CA PRO A 623 -21.32 -8.76 3.55
C PRO A 623 -21.63 -8.75 2.05
N THR A 624 -20.58 -8.91 1.23
CA THR A 624 -20.65 -9.12 -0.22
C THR A 624 -19.85 -10.37 -0.61
N CYS A 625 -19.93 -10.77 -1.88
CA CYS A 625 -19.04 -11.80 -2.39
C CYS A 625 -17.60 -11.29 -2.55
N ARG A 626 -16.66 -12.20 -2.41
CA ARG A 626 -15.28 -12.01 -2.81
C ARG A 626 -15.11 -12.23 -4.31
N TRP A 627 -14.06 -11.64 -4.90
CA TRP A 627 -13.70 -11.81 -6.31
C TRP A 627 -13.63 -13.31 -6.72
N SER A 628 -13.21 -14.17 -5.81
CA SER A 628 -13.11 -15.62 -6.05
C SER A 628 -14.46 -16.33 -6.14
N THR A 629 -15.56 -15.66 -5.76
CA THR A 629 -16.93 -16.16 -5.90
C THR A 629 -17.61 -15.63 -7.16
N TRP A 630 -17.30 -14.38 -7.55
CA TRP A 630 -17.77 -13.76 -8.80
C TRP A 630 -17.20 -14.47 -10.03
#